data_39f8d1161fd344590181cf7d2de17428
#
_entry.id   39f8d1161fd344590181cf7d2de17428
#
_cell.length_a   1.000
_cell.length_b   1.000
_cell.length_c   1.000
_cell.angle_alpha   90.00
_cell.angle_beta   90.00
_cell.angle_gamma   90.00
#
_symmetry.space_group_name_H-M   'P 1'
#
loop_
_entity.id
_entity.type
_entity.pdbx_description
1 polymer ?
#
loop_
_entity_poly.entity_id
_entity_poly.type
_entity_poly.pdbx_seq_one_letter_code
_entity_poly.pdbx_strand_id
1 'polypeptide(L)'
;PEMIRMLDSHLAKRGVRNVVSVLCSETTVKLPPASVDLAIMVDVYHELAYPAEVLDSIVGALKPGGRVVFVEYRAEDPAVAIKPLHKMSETQIRREATAHGLKWERSIKSLPIQHAIVFRKP
;
A
#
# COMPACT_ATOMS: atom_id res chain seq x y z
N PRO A 1 15.51 -11.27 0.70
CA PRO A 1 16.09 -11.96 1.87
C PRO A 1 16.95 -11.05 2.74
N GLU A 2 17.82 -10.23 2.15
CA GLU A 2 18.71 -9.36 2.94
C GLU A 2 17.95 -8.26 3.67
N MET A 3 17.01 -7.58 3.00
CA MET A 3 16.18 -6.56 3.64
C MET A 3 15.37 -7.13 4.81
N ILE A 4 14.85 -8.35 4.67
CA ILE A 4 14.15 -9.03 5.77
C ILE A 4 15.07 -9.28 6.94
N ARG A 5 16.31 -9.77 6.70
CA ARG A 5 17.30 -9.95 7.77
C ARG A 5 17.64 -8.65 8.48
N MET A 6 17.77 -7.55 7.73
CA MET A 6 18.01 -6.22 8.29
C MET A 6 16.82 -5.76 9.15
N LEU A 7 15.60 -5.95 8.65
CA LEU A 7 14.39 -5.61 9.38
C LEU A 7 14.30 -6.40 10.68
N ASP A 8 14.45 -7.72 10.61
CA ASP A 8 14.38 -8.60 11.79
C ASP A 8 15.44 -8.23 12.84
N SER A 9 16.66 -7.94 12.40
CA SER A 9 17.71 -7.46 13.29
C SER A 9 17.35 -6.14 13.97
N HIS A 10 16.77 -5.21 13.22
CA HIS A 10 16.36 -3.90 13.72
C HIS A 10 15.22 -4.00 14.73
N LEU A 11 14.24 -4.84 14.45
CA LEU A 11 13.12 -5.12 15.35
C LEU A 11 13.60 -5.76 16.65
N ALA A 12 14.50 -6.75 16.56
CA ALA A 12 15.08 -7.42 17.73
C ALA A 12 15.84 -6.43 18.62
N LYS A 13 16.67 -5.57 18.05
CA LYS A 13 17.43 -4.54 18.78
C LYS A 13 16.53 -3.57 19.52
N ARG A 14 15.33 -3.30 19.00
CA ARG A 14 14.34 -2.39 19.62
C ARG A 14 13.33 -3.10 20.52
N GLY A 15 13.43 -4.41 20.67
CA GLY A 15 12.50 -5.19 21.50
C GLY A 15 11.07 -5.23 20.95
N VAL A 16 10.89 -5.02 19.64
CA VAL A 16 9.58 -5.06 19.00
C VAL A 16 9.18 -6.51 18.77
N ARG A 17 8.00 -6.92 19.28
CA ARG A 17 7.53 -8.31 19.23
C ARG A 17 6.22 -8.51 18.47
N ASN A 18 5.59 -7.44 18.02
CA ASN A 18 4.29 -7.45 17.33
C ASN A 18 4.40 -7.21 15.83
N VAL A 19 5.59 -7.45 15.25
CA VAL A 19 5.84 -7.36 13.80
C VAL A 19 6.38 -8.68 13.31
N VAL A 20 5.81 -9.18 12.22
CA VAL A 20 6.25 -10.39 11.54
C VAL A 20 6.67 -10.04 10.12
N SER A 21 7.89 -10.38 9.75
CA SER A 21 8.39 -10.18 8.39
C SER A 21 7.88 -11.30 7.47
N VAL A 22 7.40 -10.92 6.30
CA VAL A 22 6.94 -11.89 5.28
C VAL A 22 7.65 -11.60 3.97
N LEU A 23 8.33 -12.61 3.43
CA LEU A 23 8.95 -12.52 2.11
C LEU A 23 7.86 -12.70 1.04
N CYS A 24 7.48 -11.62 0.39
CA CYS A 24 6.55 -11.64 -0.73
C CYS A 24 7.26 -11.96 -2.05
N SER A 25 6.50 -12.04 -3.14
CA SER A 25 7.03 -12.09 -4.50
C SER A 25 6.63 -10.80 -5.25
N GLU A 26 7.03 -10.70 -6.52
CA GLU A 26 6.64 -9.58 -7.37
C GLU A 26 5.13 -9.50 -7.66
N THR A 27 4.42 -10.61 -7.48
CA THR A 27 3.00 -10.73 -7.84
C THR A 27 2.06 -11.00 -6.66
N THR A 28 2.59 -11.34 -5.49
CA THR A 28 1.75 -11.68 -4.33
C THR A 28 2.40 -11.30 -3.00
N VAL A 29 1.57 -10.81 -2.08
CA VAL A 29 1.99 -10.51 -0.69
C VAL A 29 2.13 -11.77 0.17
N LYS A 30 1.69 -12.92 -0.31
CA LYS A 30 1.78 -14.23 0.38
C LYS A 30 1.20 -14.26 1.79
N LEU A 31 0.10 -13.56 1.98
CA LEU A 31 -0.66 -13.58 3.23
C LEU A 31 -1.88 -14.50 3.11
N PRO A 32 -2.31 -15.13 4.23
CA PRO A 32 -3.50 -15.95 4.21
C PRO A 32 -4.75 -15.17 3.80
N PRO A 33 -5.74 -15.82 3.15
CA PRO A 33 -7.02 -15.19 2.84
C PRO A 33 -7.70 -14.64 4.10
N ALA A 34 -8.35 -13.47 3.99
CA ALA A 34 -9.14 -12.84 5.04
C ALA A 34 -8.41 -12.79 6.41
N SER A 35 -7.13 -12.42 6.39
CA SER A 35 -6.28 -12.38 7.60
C SER A 35 -5.91 -10.97 8.03
N VAL A 36 -6.16 -9.96 7.19
CA VAL A 36 -5.67 -8.59 7.39
C VAL A 36 -6.84 -7.62 7.52
N ASP A 37 -6.76 -6.72 8.50
CA ASP A 37 -7.76 -5.67 8.72
C ASP A 37 -7.41 -4.38 7.97
N LEU A 38 -6.12 -4.09 7.82
CA LEU A 38 -5.61 -2.89 7.16
C LEU A 38 -4.32 -3.20 6.41
N ALA A 39 -4.28 -2.82 5.15
CA ALA A 39 -3.06 -2.79 4.34
C ALA A 39 -2.68 -1.35 4.04
N ILE A 40 -1.41 -1.00 4.20
CA ILE A 40 -0.91 0.33 3.89
C ILE A 40 0.32 0.23 3.01
N MET A 41 0.35 1.02 1.94
CA MET A 41 1.51 1.15 1.04
C MET A 41 1.94 2.61 1.03
N VAL A 42 3.19 2.86 1.43
CA VAL A 42 3.76 4.21 1.51
C VAL A 42 4.84 4.34 0.45
N ASP A 43 4.58 5.14 -0.57
CA ASP A 43 5.49 5.41 -1.69
C ASP A 43 6.00 4.12 -2.38
N VAL A 44 5.16 3.11 -2.48
CA VAL A 44 5.50 1.78 -2.99
C VAL A 44 4.67 1.41 -4.22
N TYR A 45 3.38 1.72 -4.23
CA TYR A 45 2.47 1.21 -5.27
C TYR A 45 2.91 1.62 -6.68
N HIS A 46 3.40 2.84 -6.86
CA HIS A 46 3.89 3.34 -8.15
C HIS A 46 5.14 2.59 -8.67
N GLU A 47 5.85 1.86 -7.80
CA GLU A 47 7.07 1.11 -8.17
C GLU A 47 6.80 -0.36 -8.48
N LEU A 48 5.57 -0.85 -8.28
CA LEU A 48 5.25 -2.26 -8.51
C LEU A 48 5.30 -2.61 -9.99
N ALA A 49 6.02 -3.68 -10.32
CA ALA A 49 6.08 -4.21 -11.68
C ALA A 49 4.76 -4.87 -12.10
N TYR A 50 4.05 -5.48 -11.17
CA TYR A 50 2.78 -6.17 -11.36
C TYR A 50 1.72 -5.65 -10.40
N PRO A 51 1.29 -4.37 -10.54
CA PRO A 51 0.41 -3.75 -9.56
C PRO A 51 -0.97 -4.41 -9.47
N ALA A 52 -1.51 -4.90 -10.59
CA ALA A 52 -2.80 -5.56 -10.60
C ALA A 52 -2.78 -6.87 -9.78
N GLU A 53 -1.78 -7.70 -10.01
CA GLU A 53 -1.61 -8.97 -9.31
C GLU A 53 -1.37 -8.77 -7.81
N VAL A 54 -0.50 -7.82 -7.46
CA VAL A 54 -0.23 -7.49 -6.06
C VAL A 54 -1.49 -6.96 -5.38
N LEU A 55 -2.23 -6.07 -6.03
CA LEU A 55 -3.46 -5.52 -5.47
C LEU A 55 -4.53 -6.61 -5.29
N ASP A 56 -4.69 -7.52 -6.25
CA ASP A 56 -5.57 -8.69 -6.10
C ASP A 56 -5.18 -9.53 -4.88
N SER A 57 -3.88 -9.76 -4.69
CA SER A 57 -3.39 -10.54 -3.54
C SER A 57 -3.66 -9.82 -2.21
N ILE A 58 -3.54 -8.50 -2.17
CA ILE A 58 -3.88 -7.70 -0.99
C ILE A 58 -5.39 -7.79 -0.71
N VAL A 59 -6.22 -7.62 -1.73
CA VAL A 59 -7.68 -7.72 -1.59
C VAL A 59 -8.09 -9.10 -1.08
N GLY A 60 -7.45 -10.16 -1.58
CA GLY A 60 -7.67 -11.52 -1.09
C GLY A 60 -7.29 -11.70 0.38
N ALA A 61 -6.22 -11.06 0.83
CA ALA A 61 -5.76 -11.12 2.22
C ALA A 61 -6.62 -10.29 3.17
N LEU A 62 -7.32 -9.26 2.67
CA LEU A 62 -8.20 -8.43 3.49
C LEU A 62 -9.45 -9.18 3.92
N LYS A 63 -9.83 -9.00 5.17
CA LYS A 63 -11.15 -9.37 5.68
C LYS A 63 -12.23 -8.51 5.03
N PRO A 64 -13.49 -9.00 4.94
CA PRO A 64 -14.62 -8.13 4.59
C PRO A 64 -14.65 -6.90 5.52
N GLY A 65 -14.82 -5.71 4.94
CA GLY A 65 -14.73 -4.45 5.69
C GLY A 65 -13.30 -3.95 5.96
N GLY A 66 -12.29 -4.72 5.59
CA GLY A 66 -10.89 -4.31 5.69
C GLY A 66 -10.56 -3.15 4.76
N ARG A 67 -9.49 -2.43 5.05
CA ARG A 67 -9.11 -1.22 4.33
C ARG A 67 -7.75 -1.32 3.67
N VAL A 68 -7.61 -0.65 2.53
CA VAL A 68 -6.32 -0.38 1.90
C VAL A 68 -6.08 1.12 1.90
N VAL A 69 -4.87 1.52 2.26
CA VAL A 69 -4.45 2.93 2.22
C VAL A 69 -3.27 3.05 1.25
N PHE A 70 -3.43 3.90 0.25
CA PHE A 70 -2.37 4.29 -0.66
C PHE A 70 -1.83 5.64 -0.21
N VAL A 71 -0.57 5.69 0.19
CA VAL A 71 0.13 6.94 0.49
C VAL A 71 1.12 7.19 -0.63
N GLU A 72 0.87 8.25 -1.41
CA GLU A 72 1.65 8.58 -2.59
C GLU A 72 1.90 10.08 -2.69
N TYR A 73 2.98 10.49 -3.37
CA TYR A 73 3.20 11.89 -3.71
C TYR A 73 2.14 12.36 -4.69
N ARG A 74 1.60 13.56 -4.46
CA ARG A 74 0.51 14.11 -5.27
C ARG A 74 0.98 14.46 -6.67
N ALA A 75 0.44 13.81 -7.69
CA ALA A 75 0.66 14.15 -9.09
C ALA A 75 -0.06 15.46 -9.49
N GLU A 76 -1.11 15.80 -8.78
CA GLU A 76 -1.91 17.01 -9.00
C GLU A 76 -1.16 18.30 -8.65
N ASP A 77 -0.12 18.21 -7.81
CA ASP A 77 0.63 19.37 -7.35
C ASP A 77 2.01 19.45 -8.03
N PRO A 78 2.19 20.37 -8.99
CA PRO A 78 3.48 20.54 -9.67
C PRO A 78 4.58 21.08 -8.76
N ALA A 79 4.23 21.66 -7.60
CA ALA A 79 5.20 22.17 -6.63
C ALA A 79 5.87 21.05 -5.82
N VAL A 80 5.31 19.83 -5.82
CA VAL A 80 5.96 18.69 -5.18
C VAL A 80 7.19 18.30 -6.00
N ALA A 81 8.39 18.50 -5.42
CA ALA A 81 9.69 18.31 -6.09
C ALA A 81 10.08 16.82 -6.18
N ILE A 82 9.22 15.99 -6.78
CA ILE A 82 9.42 14.56 -7.00
C ILE A 82 9.25 14.27 -8.49
N LYS A 83 10.01 13.31 -9.02
CA LYS A 83 9.89 12.89 -10.42
C LYS A 83 8.46 12.45 -10.75
N PRO A 84 7.87 12.83 -11.89
CA PRO A 84 6.48 12.49 -12.24
C PRO A 84 6.16 11.00 -12.16
N LEU A 85 7.09 10.11 -12.51
CA LEU A 85 6.91 8.66 -12.41
C LEU A 85 6.79 8.14 -10.97
N HIS A 86 7.18 8.94 -9.98
CA HIS A 86 7.09 8.63 -8.56
C HIS A 86 5.89 9.30 -7.88
N LYS A 87 5.00 9.90 -8.67
CA LYS A 87 3.76 10.52 -8.20
C LYS A 87 2.56 9.75 -8.73
N MET A 88 1.47 9.78 -7.97
CA MET A 88 0.19 9.24 -8.42
C MET A 88 -0.94 10.21 -8.13
N SER A 89 -1.82 10.40 -9.11
CA SER A 89 -3.04 11.18 -8.91
C SER A 89 -4.10 10.38 -8.15
N GLU A 90 -4.96 11.06 -7.41
CA GLU A 90 -6.11 10.43 -6.78
C GLU A 90 -7.01 9.73 -7.80
N THR A 91 -7.22 10.36 -8.95
CA THR A 91 -8.04 9.79 -10.05
C THR A 91 -7.48 8.45 -10.53
N GLN A 92 -6.16 8.35 -10.72
CA GLN A 92 -5.51 7.10 -11.12
C GLN A 92 -5.66 6.03 -10.04
N ILE A 93 -5.35 6.36 -8.80
CA ILE A 93 -5.47 5.43 -7.66
C ILE A 93 -6.90 4.93 -7.54
N ARG A 94 -7.90 5.82 -7.61
CA ARG A 94 -9.31 5.44 -7.52
C ARG A 94 -9.74 4.53 -8.66
N ARG A 95 -9.31 4.80 -9.87
CA ARG A 95 -9.61 3.95 -11.03
C ARG A 95 -9.07 2.54 -10.85
N GLU A 96 -7.80 2.42 -10.47
CA GLU A 96 -7.15 1.13 -10.30
C GLU A 96 -7.74 0.35 -9.12
N ALA A 97 -7.90 0.98 -7.96
CA ALA A 97 -8.47 0.32 -6.78
C ALA A 97 -9.92 -0.14 -7.02
N THR A 98 -10.74 0.68 -7.67
CA THR A 98 -12.13 0.34 -7.99
C THR A 98 -12.21 -0.83 -8.96
N ALA A 99 -11.29 -0.93 -9.92
CA ALA A 99 -11.21 -2.07 -10.85
C ALA A 99 -10.99 -3.40 -10.13
N HIS A 100 -10.43 -3.39 -8.93
CA HIS A 100 -10.22 -4.57 -8.07
C HIS A 100 -11.31 -4.76 -7.00
N GLY A 101 -12.45 -4.09 -7.16
CA GLY A 101 -13.61 -4.28 -6.28
C GLY A 101 -13.56 -3.49 -4.97
N LEU A 102 -12.55 -2.65 -4.78
CA LEU A 102 -12.46 -1.79 -3.61
C LEU A 102 -13.36 -0.56 -3.76
N LYS A 103 -13.91 -0.09 -2.64
CA LYS A 103 -14.74 1.13 -2.60
C LYS A 103 -13.97 2.26 -1.95
N TRP A 104 -13.93 3.42 -2.61
CA TRP A 104 -13.36 4.62 -2.03
C TRP A 104 -14.12 5.02 -0.76
N GLU A 105 -13.38 5.32 0.31
CA GLU A 105 -13.96 5.74 1.59
C GLU A 105 -13.66 7.22 1.85
N ARG A 106 -12.40 7.63 1.75
CA ARG A 106 -11.98 9.03 1.96
C ARG A 106 -10.59 9.29 1.43
N SER A 107 -10.28 10.58 1.29
CA SER A 107 -8.95 11.06 0.92
C SER A 107 -8.43 12.00 2.01
N ILE A 108 -7.21 11.79 2.47
CA ILE A 108 -6.54 12.61 3.48
C ILE A 108 -5.50 13.45 2.77
N LYS A 109 -5.66 14.77 2.82
CA LYS A 109 -4.81 15.74 2.10
C LYS A 109 -4.00 16.65 3.03
N SER A 110 -3.99 16.34 4.33
CA SER A 110 -3.28 17.13 5.34
C SER A 110 -1.78 16.88 5.39
N LEU A 111 -1.27 15.88 4.68
CA LEU A 111 0.17 15.64 4.57
C LEU A 111 0.82 16.70 3.67
N PRO A 112 2.07 17.12 3.96
CA PRO A 112 2.70 18.23 3.25
C PRO A 112 2.83 18.03 1.73
N ILE A 113 3.26 16.85 1.28
CA ILE A 113 3.54 16.56 -0.13
C ILE A 113 2.87 15.28 -0.64
N GLN A 114 2.28 14.49 0.25
CA GLN A 114 1.61 13.23 -0.06
C GLN A 114 0.11 13.36 0.15
N HIS A 115 -0.63 12.41 -0.40
CA HIS A 115 -2.02 12.16 -0.03
C HIS A 115 -2.18 10.69 0.38
N ALA A 116 -3.13 10.45 1.26
CA ALA A 116 -3.50 9.09 1.68
C ALA A 116 -4.93 8.83 1.22
N ILE A 117 -5.10 7.86 0.34
CA ILE A 117 -6.39 7.51 -0.24
C ILE A 117 -6.84 6.18 0.34
N VAL A 118 -7.98 6.19 1.02
CA VAL A 118 -8.50 5.06 1.79
C VAL A 118 -9.62 4.38 1.03
N PHE A 119 -9.49 3.07 0.87
CA PHE A 119 -10.50 2.20 0.26
C PHE A 119 -10.93 1.11 1.22
N ARG A 120 -12.16 0.62 1.06
CA ARG A 120 -12.73 -0.46 1.84
C ARG A 120 -13.06 -1.64 0.94
N LYS A 121 -12.75 -2.85 1.41
CA LYS A 121 -13.27 -4.08 0.83
C LYS A 121 -14.70 -4.31 1.32
N PRO A 122 -15.67 -4.45 0.41
CA PRO A 122 -17.06 -4.76 0.77
C PRO A 122 -17.23 -6.05 1.55
#